data_4e86a8de39ffc52536c335b196229693
#
_entry.id   4e86a8de39ffc52536c335b196229693
#
_cell.length_a   1.000
_cell.length_b   1.000
_cell.length_c   1.000
_cell.angle_alpha   90.00
_cell.angle_beta   90.00
_cell.angle_gamma   90.00
#
_symmetry.space_group_name_H-M   'P 1'
#
loop_
_entity.id
_entity.type
_entity.pdbx_description
1 polymer ?
#
loop_
_entity_poly.entity_id
_entity_poly.type
_entity_poly.pdbx_seq_one_letter_code
_entity_poly.pdbx_strand_id
1 'polypeptide(L)'
;MELHEYKDRWTTADVSRDDAGVLTIRMHWRGKSLMWGGPPHQELPELFNAIASDRENRVVIITGTGDTFIGLGDGPNPLAEGRANATVWDRIIWEGNRLVDQMLAIEVPVIAAVNGPVSVHSELAVLCDVVLAAEHTYFQDAPHFPGGLVPGDSMQIVWPLLLGPNRGRYFLLTGQKIHAEEALSLGIVGEVLPADQVLNRANEIAADLAKLNPILLRNTRHALVRPIRRAMADDLHTGLALEAIASMSAREWNKAQTESEGK
;
A
#
# COMPACT_ATOMS: atom_id res chain seq x y z
N MET A 1 16.23 -15.98 5.51
CA MET A 1 16.35 -14.88 6.47
C MET A 1 15.53 -15.24 7.69
N GLU A 2 16.01 -14.95 8.88
CA GLU A 2 15.29 -15.22 10.14
C GLU A 2 14.83 -13.92 10.77
N LEU A 3 13.74 -13.98 11.58
CA LEU A 3 13.12 -12.79 12.17
C LEU A 3 14.12 -11.85 12.89
N HIS A 4 15.04 -12.41 13.66
CA HIS A 4 16.02 -11.62 14.43
C HIS A 4 16.98 -10.81 13.54
N GLU A 5 17.13 -11.18 12.26
CA GLU A 5 18.00 -10.47 11.32
C GLU A 5 17.33 -9.20 10.76
N TYR A 6 15.99 -9.05 10.85
CA TYR A 6 15.31 -7.92 10.23
C TYR A 6 14.27 -7.18 11.09
N LYS A 7 13.75 -7.76 12.18
CA LYS A 7 12.64 -7.17 12.94
C LYS A 7 12.90 -5.77 13.50
N ASP A 8 14.15 -5.46 13.86
CA ASP A 8 14.53 -4.21 14.54
C ASP A 8 15.24 -3.20 13.59
N ARG A 9 15.11 -3.37 12.27
CA ARG A 9 15.86 -2.57 11.28
C ARG A 9 15.08 -1.34 10.75
N TRP A 10 13.81 -1.20 11.07
CA TRP A 10 12.88 -0.27 10.43
C TRP A 10 12.56 0.91 11.34
N THR A 11 12.43 2.09 10.74
CA THR A 11 11.98 3.30 11.44
C THR A 11 10.50 3.58 11.18
N THR A 12 9.91 2.86 10.22
CA THR A 12 8.52 3.04 9.76
C THR A 12 7.61 1.87 10.11
N ALA A 13 8.13 0.84 10.77
CA ALA A 13 7.34 -0.31 11.19
C ALA A 13 7.95 -1.03 12.40
N ASP A 14 7.10 -1.46 13.32
CA ASP A 14 7.42 -2.49 14.30
C ASP A 14 7.04 -3.85 13.74
N VAL A 15 7.92 -4.84 13.88
CA VAL A 15 7.72 -6.19 13.38
C VAL A 15 7.83 -7.19 14.52
N SER A 16 6.82 -8.03 14.67
CA SER A 16 6.81 -9.10 15.68
C SER A 16 6.20 -10.37 15.08
N ARG A 17 6.59 -11.53 15.62
CA ARG A 17 6.02 -12.83 15.25
C ARG A 17 5.72 -13.64 16.50
N ASP A 18 4.54 -14.23 16.56
CA ASP A 18 4.15 -15.14 17.65
C ASP A 18 4.67 -16.57 17.41
N ASP A 19 4.45 -17.44 18.41
CA ASP A 19 4.87 -18.85 18.36
C ASP A 19 4.12 -19.68 17.30
N ALA A 20 2.97 -19.19 16.82
CA ALA A 20 2.20 -19.82 15.75
C ALA A 20 2.73 -19.44 14.35
N GLY A 21 3.70 -18.53 14.26
CA GLY A 21 4.25 -18.02 13.01
C GLY A 21 3.43 -16.89 12.38
N VAL A 22 2.53 -16.25 13.11
CA VAL A 22 1.81 -15.07 12.68
C VAL A 22 2.71 -13.86 12.86
N LEU A 23 3.12 -13.26 11.75
CA LEU A 23 3.94 -12.05 11.76
C LEU A 23 3.05 -10.82 11.65
N THR A 24 3.22 -9.87 12.56
CA THR A 24 2.51 -8.58 12.56
C THR A 24 3.47 -7.45 12.19
N ILE A 25 3.10 -6.67 11.17
CA ILE A 25 3.71 -5.42 10.77
C ILE A 25 2.81 -4.29 11.29
N ARG A 26 3.29 -3.51 12.23
CA ARG A 26 2.62 -2.31 12.70
C ARG A 26 3.30 -1.08 12.12
N MET A 27 2.72 -0.52 11.08
CA MET A 27 3.26 0.66 10.41
C MET A 27 3.11 1.91 11.25
N HIS A 28 4.16 2.71 11.29
CA HIS A 28 4.17 3.97 12.05
C HIS A 28 5.19 4.97 11.49
N TRP A 29 5.04 6.23 11.88
CA TRP A 29 6.08 7.23 11.77
C TRP A 29 6.34 7.83 13.16
N ARG A 30 7.51 7.53 13.74
CA ARG A 30 7.91 7.98 15.08
C ARG A 30 6.86 7.63 16.16
N GLY A 31 6.33 6.43 16.12
CA GLY A 31 5.34 5.92 17.08
C GLY A 31 3.92 6.50 16.94
N LYS A 32 3.64 7.22 15.84
CA LYS A 32 2.31 7.74 15.45
C LYS A 32 1.85 7.11 14.13
N SER A 33 0.66 7.48 13.65
CA SER A 33 0.16 7.05 12.36
C SER A 33 1.21 7.21 11.26
N LEU A 34 1.29 6.24 10.35
CA LEU A 34 2.20 6.31 9.22
C LEU A 34 1.75 7.43 8.27
N MET A 35 2.64 8.39 8.08
CA MET A 35 2.49 9.45 7.09
C MET A 35 3.45 9.16 5.94
N TRP A 36 2.91 9.06 4.72
CA TRP A 36 3.70 8.68 3.56
C TRP A 36 4.73 9.74 3.19
N GLY A 37 5.91 9.29 2.81
CA GLY A 37 7.04 10.13 2.44
C GLY A 37 8.27 9.28 2.10
N GLY A 38 9.45 9.88 2.04
CA GLY A 38 10.68 9.20 1.68
C GLY A 38 11.00 7.94 2.51
N PRO A 39 10.95 7.99 3.85
CA PRO A 39 11.30 6.80 4.65
C PRO A 39 10.44 5.57 4.37
N PRO A 40 9.09 5.59 4.42
CA PRO A 40 8.29 4.41 4.11
C PRO A 40 8.46 3.94 2.67
N HIS A 41 8.65 4.85 1.72
CA HIS A 41 8.90 4.51 0.32
C HIS A 41 10.20 3.71 0.13
N GLN A 42 11.21 3.96 0.96
CA GLN A 42 12.49 3.24 0.93
C GLN A 42 12.48 1.95 1.74
N GLU A 43 11.87 1.97 2.93
CA GLU A 43 11.95 0.88 3.90
C GLU A 43 10.96 -0.26 3.63
N LEU A 44 9.71 0.06 3.22
CA LEU A 44 8.69 -0.97 3.03
C LEU A 44 9.04 -2.00 1.94
N PRO A 45 9.62 -1.63 0.79
CA PRO A 45 10.10 -2.62 -0.18
C PRO A 45 11.10 -3.62 0.41
N GLU A 46 12.06 -3.12 1.20
CA GLU A 46 13.07 -3.96 1.84
C GLU A 46 12.47 -4.83 2.97
N LEU A 47 11.53 -4.29 3.73
CA LEU A 47 10.79 -5.05 4.75
C LEU A 47 10.00 -6.19 4.11
N PHE A 48 9.24 -5.92 3.04
CA PHE A 48 8.47 -6.96 2.35
C PHE A 48 9.39 -8.03 1.74
N ASN A 49 10.55 -7.64 1.19
CA ASN A 49 11.56 -8.58 0.71
C ASN A 49 12.11 -9.47 1.83
N ALA A 50 12.39 -8.90 3.01
CA ALA A 50 12.85 -9.66 4.17
C ALA A 50 11.79 -10.67 4.63
N ILE A 51 10.53 -10.24 4.71
CA ILE A 51 9.39 -11.10 5.09
C ILE A 51 9.16 -12.21 4.07
N ALA A 52 9.22 -11.90 2.77
CA ALA A 52 9.08 -12.88 1.70
C ALA A 52 10.19 -13.95 1.74
N SER A 53 11.38 -13.59 2.25
CA SER A 53 12.53 -14.48 2.39
C SER A 53 12.52 -15.31 3.67
N ASP A 54 11.62 -15.03 4.62
CA ASP A 54 11.52 -15.75 5.89
C ASP A 54 10.44 -16.84 5.82
N ARG A 55 10.86 -18.09 5.72
CA ARG A 55 9.97 -19.24 5.54
C ARG A 55 9.28 -19.71 6.83
N GLU A 56 9.64 -19.15 7.97
CA GLU A 56 8.97 -19.41 9.25
C GLU A 56 7.65 -18.63 9.39
N ASN A 57 7.43 -17.63 8.56
CA ASN A 57 6.16 -16.93 8.50
C ASN A 57 5.07 -17.86 7.96
N ARG A 58 3.92 -17.85 8.63
CA ARG A 58 2.73 -18.65 8.26
C ARG A 58 1.58 -17.77 7.77
N VAL A 59 1.41 -16.62 8.39
CA VAL A 59 0.46 -15.56 8.02
C VAL A 59 1.11 -14.22 8.33
N VAL A 60 0.82 -13.20 7.55
CA VAL A 60 1.27 -11.83 7.79
C VAL A 60 0.05 -10.95 8.05
N ILE A 61 0.09 -10.13 9.09
CA ILE A 61 -0.89 -9.08 9.37
C ILE A 61 -0.20 -7.74 9.15
N ILE A 62 -0.83 -6.82 8.42
CA ILE A 62 -0.39 -5.44 8.26
C ILE A 62 -1.44 -4.54 8.92
N THR A 63 -1.01 -3.66 9.83
CA THR A 63 -1.87 -2.69 10.50
C THR A 63 -1.15 -1.36 10.68
N GLY A 64 -1.90 -0.27 10.88
CA GLY A 64 -1.34 1.03 11.21
C GLY A 64 -1.23 1.27 12.71
N THR A 65 -0.68 2.42 13.08
CA THR A 65 -0.62 2.96 14.45
C THR A 65 -1.54 4.16 14.57
N GLY A 66 -2.19 4.33 15.71
CA GLY A 66 -3.15 5.43 15.93
C GLY A 66 -4.46 5.19 15.19
N ASP A 67 -4.99 6.25 14.59
CA ASP A 67 -6.32 6.29 13.96
C ASP A 67 -6.29 6.31 12.41
N THR A 68 -5.11 6.14 11.81
CA THR A 68 -4.89 6.19 10.35
C THR A 68 -4.02 5.01 9.94
N PHE A 69 -4.40 4.31 8.87
CA PHE A 69 -3.61 3.20 8.35
C PHE A 69 -2.41 3.73 7.55
N ILE A 70 -2.65 4.55 6.52
CA ILE A 70 -1.62 5.31 5.78
C ILE A 70 -2.20 6.67 5.41
N GLY A 71 -1.55 7.75 5.89
CA GLY A 71 -1.94 9.11 5.60
C GLY A 71 -0.98 9.82 4.66
N LEU A 72 -1.48 10.86 3.97
CA LEU A 72 -0.64 11.78 3.23
C LEU A 72 0.08 12.70 4.22
N GLY A 73 1.40 12.71 4.19
CA GLY A 73 2.23 13.42 5.16
C GLY A 73 2.72 14.78 4.69
N ASP A 74 3.13 15.59 5.68
CA ASP A 74 3.82 16.87 5.47
C ASP A 74 5.35 16.71 5.43
N GLY A 75 5.83 15.45 5.39
CA GLY A 75 7.25 15.12 5.43
C GLY A 75 8.01 15.53 4.16
N PRO A 76 9.35 15.48 4.20
CA PRO A 76 10.17 15.78 3.03
C PRO A 76 9.72 14.93 1.83
N ASN A 77 9.15 15.58 0.85
CA ASN A 77 8.69 14.98 -0.39
C ASN A 77 9.35 15.71 -1.57
N PRO A 78 10.33 15.10 -2.24
CA PRO A 78 11.01 15.73 -3.39
C PRO A 78 10.05 16.18 -4.49
N LEU A 79 8.90 15.51 -4.63
CA LEU A 79 7.87 15.89 -5.61
C LEU A 79 7.19 17.19 -5.20
N ALA A 80 6.71 17.27 -3.94
CA ALA A 80 6.05 18.46 -3.40
C ALA A 80 7.01 19.66 -3.31
N GLU A 81 8.30 19.41 -3.06
CA GLU A 81 9.32 20.46 -2.99
C GLU A 81 9.82 20.94 -4.36
N GLY A 82 9.23 20.47 -5.45
CA GLY A 82 9.62 20.84 -6.81
C GLY A 82 11.02 20.39 -7.22
N ARG A 83 11.62 19.45 -6.48
CA ARG A 83 12.96 18.90 -6.76
C ARG A 83 12.93 17.64 -7.64
N ALA A 84 11.76 17.28 -8.16
CA ALA A 84 11.60 16.17 -9.06
C ALA A 84 12.39 16.38 -10.36
N ASN A 85 13.40 15.59 -10.59
CA ASN A 85 14.19 15.51 -11.81
C ASN A 85 14.36 14.04 -12.20
N ALA A 86 15.01 13.79 -13.34
CA ALA A 86 15.19 12.43 -13.83
C ALA A 86 15.86 11.49 -12.82
N THR A 87 16.86 11.97 -12.06
CA THR A 87 17.55 11.15 -11.03
C THR A 87 16.64 10.80 -9.85
N VAL A 88 15.82 11.76 -9.41
CA VAL A 88 14.83 11.52 -8.34
C VAL A 88 13.77 10.52 -8.82
N TRP A 89 13.28 10.70 -10.04
CA TRP A 89 12.29 9.79 -10.62
C TRP A 89 12.83 8.40 -10.91
N ASP A 90 14.06 8.26 -11.38
CA ASP A 90 14.71 6.96 -11.55
C ASP A 90 14.69 6.15 -10.23
N ARG A 91 14.98 6.82 -9.13
CA ARG A 91 14.91 6.21 -7.80
C ARG A 91 13.47 5.88 -7.37
N ILE A 92 12.51 6.80 -7.55
CA ILE A 92 11.10 6.58 -7.20
C ILE A 92 10.53 5.40 -8.01
N ILE A 93 10.81 5.33 -9.30
CA ILE A 93 10.39 4.21 -10.16
C ILE A 93 10.98 2.89 -9.66
N TRP A 94 12.27 2.88 -9.31
CA TRP A 94 12.92 1.69 -8.78
C TRP A 94 12.31 1.24 -7.44
N GLU A 95 12.09 2.17 -6.51
CA GLU A 95 11.47 1.89 -5.20
C GLU A 95 10.00 1.46 -5.36
N GLY A 96 9.21 2.14 -6.20
CA GLY A 96 7.79 1.85 -6.44
C GLY A 96 7.56 0.47 -7.08
N ASN A 97 8.37 0.09 -8.08
CA ASN A 97 8.31 -1.29 -8.62
C ASN A 97 8.57 -2.32 -7.51
N ARG A 98 9.61 -2.11 -6.70
CA ARG A 98 9.99 -3.03 -5.62
C ARG A 98 8.94 -3.10 -4.51
N LEU A 99 8.27 -1.99 -4.19
CA LEU A 99 7.23 -1.95 -3.16
C LEU A 99 6.12 -2.96 -3.46
N VAL A 100 5.59 -2.93 -4.66
CA VAL A 100 4.50 -3.81 -5.08
C VAL A 100 5.00 -5.24 -5.34
N ASP A 101 6.13 -5.39 -6.05
CA ASP A 101 6.70 -6.70 -6.36
C ASP A 101 7.04 -7.49 -5.09
N GLN A 102 7.65 -6.85 -4.09
CA GLN A 102 8.04 -7.53 -2.86
C GLN A 102 6.84 -7.84 -1.97
N MET A 103 5.83 -6.97 -1.92
CA MET A 103 4.58 -7.26 -1.24
C MET A 103 3.88 -8.50 -1.84
N LEU A 104 3.80 -8.56 -3.16
CA LEU A 104 3.23 -9.71 -3.87
C LEU A 104 4.12 -10.96 -3.84
N ALA A 105 5.42 -10.82 -3.51
CA ALA A 105 6.34 -11.94 -3.34
C ALA A 105 6.20 -12.64 -2.00
N ILE A 106 5.53 -12.06 -1.00
CA ILE A 106 5.20 -12.76 0.25
C ILE A 106 4.40 -14.00 -0.10
N GLU A 107 4.87 -15.18 0.29
CA GLU A 107 4.27 -16.46 -0.13
C GLU A 107 3.10 -16.93 0.74
N VAL A 108 2.93 -16.36 1.95
CA VAL A 108 1.87 -16.75 2.91
C VAL A 108 0.72 -15.75 2.88
N PRO A 109 -0.49 -16.11 3.33
CA PRO A 109 -1.61 -15.18 3.37
C PRO A 109 -1.28 -13.89 4.11
N VAL A 110 -1.73 -12.76 3.54
CA VAL A 110 -1.56 -11.42 4.09
C VAL A 110 -2.92 -10.84 4.43
N ILE A 111 -3.08 -10.35 5.65
CA ILE A 111 -4.30 -9.73 6.17
C ILE A 111 -4.05 -8.26 6.42
N ALA A 112 -4.82 -7.38 5.82
CA ALA A 112 -4.87 -5.97 6.18
C ALA A 112 -5.87 -5.74 7.31
N ALA A 113 -5.38 -5.37 8.48
CA ALA A 113 -6.18 -4.88 9.60
C ALA A 113 -6.19 -3.35 9.54
N VAL A 114 -7.08 -2.79 8.70
CA VAL A 114 -7.13 -1.37 8.38
C VAL A 114 -7.78 -0.60 9.53
N ASN A 115 -6.96 -0.03 10.39
CA ASN A 115 -7.36 0.65 11.63
C ASN A 115 -7.91 2.07 11.44
N GLY A 116 -8.00 2.58 10.20
CA GLY A 116 -8.49 3.92 9.90
C GLY A 116 -8.26 4.32 8.44
N PRO A 117 -8.35 5.61 8.11
CA PRO A 117 -8.20 6.12 6.75
C PRO A 117 -6.96 5.65 6.00
N VAL A 118 -7.13 5.44 4.69
CA VAL A 118 -6.08 5.10 3.73
C VAL A 118 -6.14 6.11 2.59
N SER A 119 -5.42 7.23 2.72
CA SER A 119 -5.53 8.36 1.78
C SER A 119 -4.44 8.40 0.72
N VAL A 120 -3.43 7.55 0.84
CA VAL A 120 -2.32 7.38 -0.10
C VAL A 120 -1.89 5.92 -0.08
N HIS A 121 -1.38 5.40 -1.18
CA HIS A 121 -0.99 3.99 -1.33
C HIS A 121 -2.05 3.02 -0.80
N SER A 122 -3.31 3.30 -1.16
CA SER A 122 -4.44 2.47 -0.74
C SER A 122 -4.41 1.06 -1.36
N GLU A 123 -3.63 0.87 -2.42
CA GLU A 123 -3.35 -0.43 -3.01
C GLU A 123 -2.65 -1.38 -2.04
N LEU A 124 -1.81 -0.87 -1.11
CA LEU A 124 -1.14 -1.73 -0.13
C LEU A 124 -2.12 -2.44 0.81
N ALA A 125 -3.25 -1.82 1.11
CA ALA A 125 -4.31 -2.47 1.88
C ALA A 125 -5.06 -3.52 1.04
N VAL A 126 -5.43 -3.17 -0.20
CA VAL A 126 -6.30 -4.01 -1.04
C VAL A 126 -5.54 -5.07 -1.86
N LEU A 127 -4.21 -5.04 -1.87
CA LEU A 127 -3.35 -6.13 -2.35
C LEU A 127 -3.17 -7.26 -1.32
N CYS A 128 -3.62 -7.06 -0.08
CA CYS A 128 -3.72 -8.13 0.91
C CYS A 128 -4.82 -9.12 0.53
N ASP A 129 -4.70 -10.38 0.98
CA ASP A 129 -5.63 -11.45 0.64
C ASP A 129 -6.96 -11.35 1.42
N VAL A 130 -6.90 -10.76 2.62
CA VAL A 130 -8.06 -10.44 3.47
C VAL A 130 -7.96 -9.00 3.90
N VAL A 131 -9.02 -8.24 3.74
CA VAL A 131 -9.07 -6.82 4.14
C VAL A 131 -10.19 -6.63 5.15
N LEU A 132 -9.84 -6.20 6.36
CA LEU A 132 -10.76 -5.82 7.43
C LEU A 132 -10.62 -4.33 7.67
N ALA A 133 -11.70 -3.61 7.90
CA ALA A 133 -11.66 -2.17 8.07
C ALA A 133 -12.37 -1.69 9.34
N ALA A 134 -11.83 -0.64 9.96
CA ALA A 134 -12.52 0.11 11.00
C ALA A 134 -13.70 0.90 10.40
N GLU A 135 -14.78 1.10 11.18
CA GLU A 135 -15.99 1.84 10.78
C GLU A 135 -15.70 3.24 10.20
N HIS A 136 -14.67 3.92 10.71
CA HIS A 136 -14.31 5.27 10.26
C HIS A 136 -13.29 5.28 9.09
N THR A 137 -12.95 4.12 8.54
CA THR A 137 -12.05 3.99 7.39
C THR A 137 -12.67 4.60 6.14
N TYR A 138 -11.82 5.21 5.32
CA TYR A 138 -12.08 5.43 3.91
C TYR A 138 -10.84 5.11 3.08
N PHE A 139 -11.06 4.71 1.84
CA PHE A 139 -10.02 4.54 0.82
C PHE A 139 -10.07 5.72 -0.14
N GLN A 140 -8.91 6.26 -0.48
CA GLN A 140 -8.76 7.37 -1.40
C GLN A 140 -7.42 7.29 -2.13
N ASP A 141 -7.36 7.89 -3.29
CA ASP A 141 -6.11 8.23 -3.99
C ASP A 141 -5.96 9.76 -4.01
N ALA A 142 -5.46 10.31 -2.91
CA ALA A 142 -5.37 11.76 -2.75
C ALA A 142 -4.20 12.40 -3.51
N PRO A 143 -2.99 11.78 -3.61
CA PRO A 143 -1.83 12.43 -4.20
C PRO A 143 -1.83 12.45 -5.72
N HIS A 144 -2.46 11.46 -6.38
CA HIS A 144 -2.34 11.32 -7.82
C HIS A 144 -3.22 12.32 -8.57
N PHE A 145 -4.26 11.89 -9.26
CA PHE A 145 -4.98 12.77 -10.16
C PHE A 145 -5.53 14.04 -9.49
N PRO A 146 -6.10 13.99 -8.27
CA PRO A 146 -6.47 15.20 -7.53
C PRO A 146 -5.28 16.10 -7.16
N GLY A 147 -4.13 15.50 -6.91
CA GLY A 147 -2.86 16.18 -6.60
C GLY A 147 -2.02 16.55 -7.82
N GLY A 148 -2.49 16.26 -9.03
CA GLY A 148 -1.82 16.61 -10.29
C GLY A 148 -0.79 15.60 -10.79
N LEU A 149 -0.84 14.35 -10.30
CA LEU A 149 -0.02 13.24 -10.75
C LEU A 149 -0.85 12.18 -11.50
N VAL A 150 -0.20 11.37 -12.30
CA VAL A 150 -0.80 10.16 -12.86
C VAL A 150 -0.85 9.08 -11.77
N PRO A 151 -1.95 8.32 -11.58
CA PRO A 151 -2.00 7.21 -10.63
C PRO A 151 -1.20 6.00 -11.14
N GLY A 152 0.13 6.17 -11.26
CA GLY A 152 1.03 5.28 -11.97
C GLY A 152 1.68 4.18 -11.13
N ASP A 153 1.57 4.25 -9.83
CA ASP A 153 2.21 3.38 -8.83
C ASP A 153 1.38 2.13 -8.46
N SER A 154 0.75 1.51 -9.44
CA SER A 154 -0.19 0.38 -9.37
C SER A 154 -1.67 0.73 -9.17
N MET A 155 -2.02 1.96 -8.78
CA MET A 155 -3.40 2.38 -8.59
C MET A 155 -4.24 2.20 -9.85
N GLN A 156 -3.68 2.53 -11.04
CA GLN A 156 -4.30 2.35 -12.35
C GLN A 156 -4.61 0.88 -12.70
N ILE A 157 -3.97 -0.06 -12.01
CA ILE A 157 -4.14 -1.50 -12.18
C ILE A 157 -5.13 -2.05 -11.15
N VAL A 158 -4.83 -1.81 -9.87
CA VAL A 158 -5.52 -2.44 -8.74
C VAL A 158 -6.99 -2.02 -8.67
N TRP A 159 -7.27 -0.73 -8.71
CA TRP A 159 -8.63 -0.24 -8.52
C TRP A 159 -9.59 -0.59 -9.66
N PRO A 160 -9.18 -0.52 -10.97
CA PRO A 160 -10.03 -1.03 -12.05
C PRO A 160 -10.23 -2.55 -12.03
N LEU A 161 -9.25 -3.33 -11.56
CA LEU A 161 -9.42 -4.77 -11.39
C LEU A 161 -10.41 -5.10 -10.26
N LEU A 162 -10.34 -4.37 -9.15
CA LEU A 162 -11.18 -4.58 -7.97
C LEU A 162 -12.62 -4.12 -8.19
N LEU A 163 -12.82 -2.93 -8.78
CA LEU A 163 -14.14 -2.28 -8.92
C LEU A 163 -14.79 -2.47 -10.30
N GLY A 164 -14.05 -3.07 -11.24
CA GLY A 164 -14.38 -2.99 -12.65
C GLY A 164 -13.90 -1.67 -13.28
N PRO A 165 -13.70 -1.65 -14.63
CA PRO A 165 -12.97 -0.56 -15.28
C PRO A 165 -13.67 0.80 -15.18
N ASN A 166 -15.00 0.86 -15.21
CA ASN A 166 -15.72 2.15 -15.13
C ASN A 166 -15.69 2.75 -13.73
N ARG A 167 -15.95 1.95 -12.72
CA ARG A 167 -15.97 2.41 -11.32
C ARG A 167 -14.56 2.75 -10.83
N GLY A 168 -13.55 1.93 -11.21
CA GLY A 168 -12.16 2.20 -10.88
C GLY A 168 -11.65 3.50 -11.50
N ARG A 169 -11.96 3.77 -12.77
CA ARG A 169 -11.62 5.06 -13.41
C ARG A 169 -12.32 6.25 -12.74
N TYR A 170 -13.60 6.10 -12.37
CA TYR A 170 -14.31 7.13 -11.64
C TYR A 170 -13.63 7.44 -10.31
N PHE A 171 -13.27 6.42 -9.52
CA PHE A 171 -12.56 6.56 -8.25
C PHE A 171 -11.26 7.36 -8.44
N LEU A 172 -10.41 6.96 -9.39
CA LEU A 172 -9.11 7.59 -9.63
C LEU A 172 -9.25 9.02 -10.16
N LEU A 173 -10.13 9.26 -11.13
CA LEU A 173 -10.27 10.57 -11.76
C LEU A 173 -10.97 11.62 -10.88
N THR A 174 -11.81 11.19 -9.93
CA THR A 174 -12.54 12.11 -9.05
C THR A 174 -11.90 12.28 -7.68
N GLY A 175 -10.93 11.41 -7.29
CA GLY A 175 -10.37 11.38 -5.95
C GLY A 175 -11.41 11.07 -4.86
N GLN A 176 -12.46 10.32 -5.22
CA GLN A 176 -13.55 9.96 -4.32
C GLN A 176 -13.01 9.26 -3.07
N LYS A 177 -13.62 9.55 -1.92
CA LYS A 177 -13.50 8.73 -0.72
C LYS A 177 -14.55 7.62 -0.78
N ILE A 178 -14.10 6.37 -0.70
CA ILE A 178 -14.97 5.19 -0.51
C ILE A 178 -14.93 4.85 0.97
N HIS A 179 -15.99 5.12 1.70
CA HIS A 179 -16.11 4.86 3.13
C HIS A 179 -16.31 3.37 3.41
N ALA A 180 -16.05 2.93 4.66
CA ALA A 180 -16.02 1.52 5.07
C ALA A 180 -17.26 0.73 4.64
N GLU A 181 -18.46 1.24 4.88
CA GLU A 181 -19.72 0.56 4.50
C GLU A 181 -19.89 0.46 2.97
N GLU A 182 -19.52 1.50 2.23
CA GLU A 182 -19.49 1.44 0.76
C GLU A 182 -18.44 0.44 0.29
N ALA A 183 -17.26 0.43 0.92
CA ALA A 183 -16.18 -0.52 0.61
C ALA A 183 -16.63 -1.97 0.84
N LEU A 184 -17.40 -2.25 1.91
CA LEU A 184 -18.00 -3.55 2.16
C LEU A 184 -19.00 -3.92 1.06
N SER A 185 -19.88 -3.00 0.69
CA SER A 185 -20.89 -3.23 -0.35
C SER A 185 -20.27 -3.48 -1.74
N LEU A 186 -19.11 -2.89 -2.00
CA LEU A 186 -18.34 -3.05 -3.24
C LEU A 186 -17.39 -4.26 -3.23
N GLY A 187 -17.30 -4.99 -2.10
CA GLY A 187 -16.38 -6.12 -1.97
C GLY A 187 -14.90 -5.76 -1.85
N ILE A 188 -14.58 -4.51 -1.49
CA ILE A 188 -13.21 -4.05 -1.24
C ILE A 188 -12.73 -4.60 0.11
N VAL A 189 -13.60 -4.62 1.12
CA VAL A 189 -13.32 -5.17 2.44
C VAL A 189 -14.25 -6.34 2.73
N GLY A 190 -13.77 -7.31 3.52
CA GLY A 190 -14.55 -8.47 3.92
C GLY A 190 -15.44 -8.22 5.15
N GLU A 191 -14.98 -7.39 6.07
CA GLU A 191 -15.69 -7.06 7.31
C GLU A 191 -15.44 -5.60 7.68
N VAL A 192 -16.44 -4.94 8.28
CA VAL A 192 -16.33 -3.61 8.91
C VAL A 192 -16.58 -3.78 10.40
N LEU A 193 -15.71 -3.22 11.24
CA LEU A 193 -15.65 -3.49 12.67
C LEU A 193 -15.37 -2.20 13.46
N PRO A 194 -15.74 -2.13 14.75
CA PRO A 194 -15.21 -1.12 15.66
C PRO A 194 -13.67 -1.11 15.63
N ALA A 195 -13.06 0.08 15.68
CA ALA A 195 -11.62 0.25 15.48
C ALA A 195 -10.75 -0.59 16.41
N ASP A 196 -11.16 -0.76 17.67
CA ASP A 196 -10.49 -1.56 18.68
C ASP A 196 -10.63 -3.09 18.47
N GLN A 197 -11.49 -3.53 17.56
CA GLN A 197 -11.73 -4.94 17.25
C GLN A 197 -11.04 -5.41 15.96
N VAL A 198 -10.66 -4.51 15.06
CA VAL A 198 -10.10 -4.86 13.73
C VAL A 198 -8.86 -5.75 13.85
N LEU A 199 -7.89 -5.38 14.69
CA LEU A 199 -6.67 -6.17 14.87
C LEU A 199 -6.95 -7.50 15.57
N ASN A 200 -7.85 -7.52 16.55
CA ASN A 200 -8.24 -8.75 17.24
C ASN A 200 -8.86 -9.73 16.25
N ARG A 201 -9.75 -9.25 15.39
CA ARG A 201 -10.37 -10.07 14.33
C ARG A 201 -9.34 -10.58 13.32
N ALA A 202 -8.38 -9.77 12.92
CA ALA A 202 -7.29 -10.20 12.06
C ALA A 202 -6.45 -11.31 12.71
N ASN A 203 -6.16 -11.21 14.01
CA ASN A 203 -5.45 -12.23 14.76
C ASN A 203 -6.25 -13.56 14.85
N GLU A 204 -7.57 -13.52 15.03
CA GLU A 204 -8.41 -14.72 15.01
C GLU A 204 -8.31 -15.45 13.66
N ILE A 205 -8.49 -14.73 12.56
CA ILE A 205 -8.38 -15.29 11.20
C ILE A 205 -6.97 -15.85 10.97
N ALA A 206 -5.94 -15.08 11.35
CA ALA A 206 -4.55 -15.50 11.20
C ALA A 206 -4.23 -16.77 12.00
N ALA A 207 -4.73 -16.88 13.24
CA ALA A 207 -4.54 -18.04 14.10
C ALA A 207 -5.19 -19.31 13.49
N ASP A 208 -6.36 -19.18 12.87
CA ASP A 208 -7.00 -20.31 12.19
C ASP A 208 -6.25 -20.72 10.92
N LEU A 209 -5.81 -19.76 10.11
CA LEU A 209 -4.99 -20.03 8.93
C LEU A 209 -3.64 -20.66 9.31
N ALA A 210 -2.99 -20.19 10.37
CA ALA A 210 -1.70 -20.69 10.82
C ALA A 210 -1.73 -22.17 11.25
N LYS A 211 -2.88 -22.76 11.53
CA LYS A 211 -3.04 -24.21 11.82
C LYS A 211 -2.95 -25.09 10.57
N LEU A 212 -3.14 -24.51 9.38
CA LEU A 212 -3.18 -25.24 8.12
C LEU A 212 -1.78 -25.64 7.65
N ASN A 213 -1.71 -26.58 6.72
CA ASN A 213 -0.45 -27.02 6.13
C ASN A 213 0.28 -25.84 5.43
N PRO A 214 1.58 -25.58 5.74
CA PRO A 214 2.32 -24.46 5.16
C PRO A 214 2.45 -24.52 3.64
N ILE A 215 2.51 -25.71 3.05
CA ILE A 215 2.54 -25.88 1.59
C ILE A 215 1.18 -25.47 0.98
N LEU A 216 0.09 -25.82 1.64
CA LEU A 216 -1.25 -25.40 1.22
C LEU A 216 -1.37 -23.86 1.23
N LEU A 217 -0.96 -23.20 2.31
CA LEU A 217 -1.02 -21.76 2.45
C LEU A 217 -0.24 -21.06 1.31
N ARG A 218 1.01 -21.46 1.12
CA ARG A 218 1.88 -20.83 0.09
C ARG A 218 1.35 -21.06 -1.32
N ASN A 219 0.99 -22.28 -1.67
CA ASN A 219 0.49 -22.57 -3.02
C ASN A 219 -0.87 -21.93 -3.29
N THR A 220 -1.73 -21.81 -2.27
CA THR A 220 -3.00 -21.11 -2.40
C THR A 220 -2.76 -19.64 -2.70
N ARG A 221 -1.93 -18.94 -1.89
CA ARG A 221 -1.62 -17.54 -2.15
C ARG A 221 -0.95 -17.35 -3.50
N HIS A 222 0.02 -18.20 -3.85
CA HIS A 222 0.67 -18.13 -5.16
C HIS A 222 -0.34 -18.21 -6.32
N ALA A 223 -1.35 -19.08 -6.21
CA ALA A 223 -2.41 -19.18 -7.22
C ALA A 223 -3.30 -17.94 -7.25
N LEU A 224 -3.69 -17.40 -6.08
CA LEU A 224 -4.59 -16.25 -5.96
C LEU A 224 -3.96 -14.94 -6.46
N VAL A 225 -2.68 -14.69 -6.15
CA VAL A 225 -2.00 -13.44 -6.54
C VAL A 225 -1.47 -13.47 -7.98
N ARG A 226 -1.48 -14.60 -8.66
CA ARG A 226 -0.93 -14.73 -10.02
C ARG A 226 -1.55 -13.78 -11.04
N PRO A 227 -2.88 -13.57 -11.10
CA PRO A 227 -3.47 -12.63 -12.04
C PRO A 227 -2.99 -11.20 -11.84
N ILE A 228 -2.93 -10.73 -10.59
CA ILE A 228 -2.48 -9.38 -10.29
C ILE A 228 -0.98 -9.22 -10.56
N ARG A 229 -0.15 -10.22 -10.27
CA ARG A 229 1.28 -10.18 -10.61
C ARG A 229 1.54 -10.06 -12.10
N ARG A 230 0.70 -10.67 -12.95
CA ARG A 230 0.78 -10.50 -14.40
C ARG A 230 0.47 -9.07 -14.81
N ALA A 231 -0.64 -8.51 -14.30
CA ALA A 231 -1.01 -7.13 -14.60
C ALA A 231 0.08 -6.13 -14.14
N MET A 232 0.71 -6.38 -12.98
CA MET A 232 1.84 -5.56 -12.52
C MET A 232 3.06 -5.69 -13.44
N ALA A 233 3.42 -6.90 -13.86
CA ALA A 233 4.54 -7.11 -14.78
C ALA A 233 4.34 -6.42 -16.14
N ASP A 234 3.09 -6.31 -16.61
CA ASP A 234 2.75 -5.67 -17.88
C ASP A 234 2.74 -4.13 -17.76
N ASP A 235 2.19 -3.55 -16.69
CA ASP A 235 1.79 -2.15 -16.68
C ASP A 235 2.40 -1.28 -15.56
N LEU A 236 2.96 -1.84 -14.47
CA LEU A 236 3.43 -1.07 -13.32
C LEU A 236 4.57 -0.11 -13.70
N HIS A 237 5.60 -0.61 -14.35
CA HIS A 237 6.74 0.21 -14.75
C HIS A 237 6.34 1.32 -15.73
N THR A 238 5.44 1.03 -16.65
CA THR A 238 4.88 2.00 -17.60
C THR A 238 4.09 3.08 -16.83
N GLY A 239 3.27 2.69 -15.86
CA GLY A 239 2.52 3.62 -15.01
C GLY A 239 3.41 4.62 -14.29
N LEU A 240 4.43 4.13 -13.58
CA LEU A 240 5.42 4.95 -12.89
C LEU A 240 6.19 5.90 -13.85
N ALA A 241 6.51 5.44 -15.06
CA ALA A 241 7.15 6.29 -16.07
C ALA A 241 6.22 7.42 -16.56
N LEU A 242 4.92 7.14 -16.75
CA LEU A 242 3.92 8.16 -17.09
C LEU A 242 3.72 9.16 -15.95
N GLU A 243 3.75 8.73 -14.71
CA GLU A 243 3.70 9.58 -13.52
C GLU A 243 4.91 10.54 -13.48
N ALA A 244 6.11 10.04 -13.74
CA ALA A 244 7.32 10.84 -13.84
C ALA A 244 7.20 11.93 -14.91
N ILE A 245 6.72 11.58 -16.10
CA ILE A 245 6.51 12.54 -17.20
C ILE A 245 5.50 13.62 -16.80
N ALA A 246 4.36 13.23 -16.21
CA ALA A 246 3.33 14.16 -15.78
C ALA A 246 3.83 15.12 -14.69
N SER A 247 4.57 14.62 -13.71
CA SER A 247 5.17 15.44 -12.65
C SER A 247 6.15 16.49 -13.18
N MET A 248 6.99 16.13 -14.15
CA MET A 248 7.91 17.07 -14.80
C MET A 248 7.15 18.12 -15.61
N SER A 249 6.12 17.72 -16.35
CA SER A 249 5.27 18.60 -17.14
C SER A 249 4.49 19.59 -16.28
N ALA A 250 3.97 19.16 -15.13
CA ALA A 250 3.23 20.03 -14.20
C ALA A 250 4.08 21.21 -13.70
N ARG A 251 5.39 21.01 -13.51
CA ARG A 251 6.31 22.10 -13.14
C ARG A 251 6.43 23.15 -14.23
N GLU A 252 6.59 22.71 -15.48
CA GLU A 252 6.72 23.61 -16.63
C GLU A 252 5.43 24.40 -16.83
N TRP A 253 4.28 23.75 -16.72
CA TRP A 253 2.97 24.36 -16.80
C TRP A 253 2.77 25.44 -15.72
N ASN A 254 3.03 25.11 -14.45
CA ASN A 254 2.86 26.05 -13.34
C ASN A 254 3.80 27.27 -13.47
N LYS A 255 5.05 27.06 -13.93
CA LYS A 255 5.99 28.15 -14.19
C LYS A 255 5.45 29.07 -15.27
N ALA A 256 4.95 28.52 -16.39
CA ALA A 256 4.39 29.32 -17.49
C ALA A 256 3.15 30.13 -17.05
N GLN A 257 2.28 29.58 -16.18
CA GLN A 257 1.13 30.32 -15.64
C GLN A 257 1.57 31.51 -14.78
N THR A 258 2.51 31.29 -13.85
CA THR A 258 3.03 32.39 -12.99
C THR A 258 3.69 33.51 -13.81
N GLU A 259 4.42 33.19 -14.88
CA GLU A 259 5.03 34.17 -15.79
C GLU A 259 3.99 34.93 -16.63
N SER A 260 2.81 34.33 -16.88
CA SER A 260 1.72 34.96 -17.62
C SER A 260 0.87 35.90 -16.76
N GLU A 261 0.69 35.60 -15.48
CA GLU A 261 -0.07 36.41 -14.51
C GLU A 261 0.72 37.59 -13.99
N GLY A 262 2.05 37.57 -14.09
CA GLY A 262 2.95 38.67 -13.72
C GLY A 262 3.16 39.74 -14.82
N LYS A 263 2.48 39.61 -15.97
CA LYS A 263 2.46 40.57 -17.08
C LYS A 263 1.13 41.30 -17.17
#